data_356ac87ac391abbdea9b6fdb4b4d9d0d
#
_entry.id   356ac87ac391abbdea9b6fdb4b4d9d0d
#
_cell.length_a   1.000
_cell.length_b   1.000
_cell.length_c   1.000
_cell.angle_alpha   90.00
_cell.angle_beta   90.00
_cell.angle_gamma   90.00
#
_symmetry.space_group_name_H-M   'P 1'
#
loop_
_entity.id
_entity.type
_entity.pdbx_description
1 polymer ?
#
loop_
_entity_poly.entity_id
_entity_poly.type
_entity_poly.pdbx_seq_one_letter_code
_entity_poly.pdbx_strand_id
1 'polypeptide(L)'
;SHIRCHIAGTGQKGIDVLIAERPILTEEKVSDLRSRFTLEPLEPGFGYTLGNSLRRTLLSSIPGAAVTSIRIDGVPHEFRTIEGVKEDVAEIILNIKQIVPSSENDEPVVMYLRKAGPGEVLAGDITPPAGVEIHNPDLHLATLNEKGKLEIELTVERGRGYVSAAQNKDPQAEIS
;
A
#
# COMPACT_ATOMS: atom_id res chain seq x y z
N SER A 1 3.92 7.39 0.32
CA SER A 1 3.27 8.68 0.58
C SER A 1 4.10 9.49 1.57
N HIS A 2 4.54 10.70 1.17
CA HIS A 2 5.30 11.58 2.05
C HIS A 2 4.35 12.65 2.60
N ILE A 3 4.04 12.56 3.89
CA ILE A 3 3.31 13.61 4.61
C ILE A 3 4.36 14.57 5.16
N ARG A 4 4.39 15.81 4.65
CA ARG A 4 5.17 16.91 5.21
C ARG A 4 4.23 17.85 5.93
N CYS A 5 4.37 17.97 7.24
CA CYS A 5 3.67 18.96 8.04
C CYS A 5 4.55 20.23 8.11
N HIS A 6 4.03 21.36 7.61
CA HIS A 6 4.66 22.68 7.77
C HIS A 6 3.96 23.40 8.91
N ILE A 7 4.74 23.84 9.88
CA ILE A 7 4.27 24.61 11.04
C ILE A 7 4.88 25.99 10.94
N ALA A 8 4.05 27.00 10.74
CA ALA A 8 4.46 28.40 10.79
C ALA A 8 4.27 28.91 12.21
N GLY A 9 5.35 29.26 12.88
CA GLY A 9 5.31 29.93 14.18
C GLY A 9 5.61 31.42 14.00
N THR A 10 4.64 32.27 14.30
CA THR A 10 4.85 33.73 14.38
C THR A 10 5.14 34.10 15.83
N GLY A 11 6.35 34.60 16.07
CA GLY A 11 6.73 35.17 17.37
C GLY A 11 6.20 36.58 17.54
N GLN A 12 5.34 36.81 18.52
CA GLN A 12 5.03 38.15 19.04
C GLN A 12 4.96 38.09 20.57
N LYS A 13 5.80 38.91 21.22
CA LYS A 13 5.78 39.13 22.68
C LYS A 13 4.65 40.10 23.02
N GLY A 14 3.62 39.60 23.65
CA GLY A 14 2.57 40.39 24.32
C GLY A 14 1.93 39.48 25.36
N ILE A 15 1.73 39.98 26.58
CA ILE A 15 0.94 39.29 27.60
C ILE A 15 -0.52 39.37 27.13
N ASP A 16 -0.96 38.35 26.38
CA ASP A 16 -2.34 38.24 25.94
C ASP A 16 -3.06 37.17 26.75
N VAL A 17 -4.18 37.59 27.31
CA VAL A 17 -5.17 36.72 27.94
C VAL A 17 -5.49 35.60 26.94
N LEU A 18 -5.32 34.34 27.38
CA LEU A 18 -5.57 33.12 26.63
C LEU A 18 -6.97 33.09 25.99
N ILE A 19 -7.13 33.79 24.88
CA ILE A 19 -8.19 33.46 23.94
C ILE A 19 -7.65 32.35 23.11
N ALA A 20 -8.06 31.14 23.41
CA ALA A 20 -7.70 29.95 22.63
C ALA A 20 -8.30 30.11 21.22
N GLU A 21 -7.51 30.65 20.30
CA GLU A 21 -7.89 30.68 18.88
C GLU A 21 -8.02 29.23 18.39
N ARG A 22 -9.14 28.92 17.77
CA ARG A 22 -9.36 27.57 17.23
C ARG A 22 -8.48 27.40 15.99
N PRO A 23 -7.62 26.37 15.96
CA PRO A 23 -6.81 26.09 14.80
C PRO A 23 -7.70 25.79 13.58
N ILE A 24 -7.30 26.33 12.43
CA ILE A 24 -7.95 26.10 11.15
C ILE A 24 -7.09 25.12 10.37
N LEU A 25 -7.71 24.05 9.88
CA LEU A 25 -7.07 23.07 9.00
C LEU A 25 -7.32 23.45 7.55
N THR A 26 -6.26 23.64 6.79
CA THR A 26 -6.32 23.87 5.34
C THR A 26 -5.65 22.72 4.61
N GLU A 27 -6.30 22.18 3.60
CA GLU A 27 -5.75 21.14 2.73
C GLU A 27 -5.41 21.72 1.36
N GLU A 28 -4.20 21.41 0.88
CA GLU A 28 -3.74 21.67 -0.49
C GLU A 28 -3.42 20.33 -1.15
N LYS A 29 -4.21 19.91 -2.14
CA LYS A 29 -3.93 18.71 -2.94
C LYS A 29 -2.77 19.00 -3.90
N VAL A 30 -1.61 18.40 -3.66
CA VAL A 30 -0.41 18.57 -4.50
C VAL A 30 -0.40 17.59 -5.67
N SER A 31 -0.85 16.36 -5.44
CA SER A 31 -1.04 15.32 -6.46
C SER A 31 -2.03 14.27 -5.95
N ASP A 32 -2.39 13.28 -6.75
CA ASP A 32 -3.31 12.21 -6.34
C ASP A 32 -2.79 11.38 -5.17
N LEU A 33 -1.47 11.32 -5.00
CA LEU A 33 -0.81 10.57 -3.91
C LEU A 33 -0.22 11.49 -2.83
N ARG A 34 -0.48 12.81 -2.88
CA ARG A 34 0.16 13.77 -1.97
C ARG A 34 -0.74 14.96 -1.69
N SER A 35 -1.10 15.13 -0.42
CA SER A 35 -1.74 16.35 0.10
C SER A 35 -0.85 17.03 1.13
N ARG A 36 -0.97 18.36 1.22
CA ARG A 36 -0.35 19.18 2.25
C ARG A 36 -1.45 19.71 3.17
N PHE A 37 -1.28 19.48 4.47
CA PHE A 37 -2.18 19.98 5.49
C PHE A 37 -1.46 21.07 6.29
N THR A 38 -2.09 22.23 6.42
CA THR A 38 -1.61 23.35 7.25
C THR A 38 -2.60 23.56 8.38
N LEU A 39 -2.11 23.55 9.61
CA LEU A 39 -2.89 23.73 10.81
C LEU A 39 -2.33 24.92 11.58
N GLU A 40 -3.08 26.02 11.63
CA GLU A 40 -2.68 27.27 12.29
C GLU A 40 -3.90 28.09 12.78
N PRO A 41 -3.71 28.94 13.85
CA PRO A 41 -2.51 29.08 14.68
C PRO A 41 -2.35 27.94 15.68
N LEU A 42 -1.13 27.62 16.07
CA LEU A 42 -0.81 26.68 17.12
C LEU A 42 0.10 27.30 18.16
N GLU A 43 -0.13 26.98 19.44
CA GLU A 43 0.78 27.38 20.51
C GLU A 43 2.18 26.79 20.33
N PRO A 44 3.24 27.47 20.78
CA PRO A 44 4.61 26.97 20.70
C PRO A 44 4.77 25.58 21.33
N GLY A 45 5.34 24.64 20.58
CA GLY A 45 5.54 23.26 21.00
C GLY A 45 4.40 22.29 20.63
N PHE A 46 3.16 22.76 20.46
CA PHE A 46 2.03 21.90 20.11
C PHE A 46 2.20 21.22 18.76
N GLY A 47 2.88 21.84 17.83
CA GLY A 47 3.15 21.26 16.51
C GLY A 47 3.91 19.95 16.55
N TYR A 48 4.91 19.82 17.43
CA TYR A 48 5.65 18.57 17.62
C TYR A 48 4.75 17.47 18.20
N THR A 49 3.93 17.83 19.18
CA THR A 49 3.01 16.87 19.84
C THR A 49 1.97 16.36 18.86
N LEU A 50 1.30 17.26 18.13
CA LEU A 50 0.30 16.89 17.13
C LEU A 50 0.91 16.12 15.96
N GLY A 51 2.04 16.61 15.42
CA GLY A 51 2.72 15.95 14.30
C GLY A 51 3.16 14.55 14.65
N ASN A 52 3.69 14.34 15.86
CA ASN A 52 4.14 13.02 16.30
C ASN A 52 2.96 12.08 16.56
N SER A 53 1.88 12.58 17.16
CA SER A 53 0.65 11.82 17.40
C SER A 53 -0.01 11.39 16.08
N LEU A 54 -0.14 12.31 15.12
CA LEU A 54 -0.66 12.03 13.79
C LEU A 54 0.21 11.02 13.05
N ARG A 55 1.53 11.21 13.09
CA ARG A 55 2.46 10.27 12.46
C ARG A 55 2.29 8.84 13.00
N ARG A 56 2.24 8.70 14.33
CA ARG A 56 2.06 7.38 14.96
C ARG A 56 0.73 6.74 14.57
N THR A 57 -0.35 7.51 14.60
CA THR A 57 -1.69 7.02 14.24
C THR A 57 -1.75 6.60 12.78
N LEU A 58 -1.21 7.41 11.86
CA LEU A 58 -1.20 7.12 10.43
C LEU A 58 -0.37 5.88 10.07
N LEU A 59 0.72 5.64 10.80
CA LEU A 59 1.59 4.49 10.54
C LEU A 59 1.14 3.18 11.19
N SER A 60 0.39 3.24 12.29
CA SER A 60 0.11 2.05 13.11
C SER A 60 -1.36 1.69 13.25
N SER A 61 -2.28 2.62 13.01
CA SER A 61 -3.68 2.43 13.44
C SER A 61 -4.70 2.40 12.31
N ILE A 62 -4.33 2.91 11.12
CA ILE A 62 -5.23 2.89 9.96
C ILE A 62 -5.23 1.49 9.35
N PRO A 63 -6.39 0.83 9.26
CA PRO A 63 -6.48 -0.44 8.57
C PRO A 63 -6.26 -0.27 7.08
N GLY A 64 -5.60 -1.22 6.47
CA GLY A 64 -5.39 -1.31 5.03
C GLY A 64 -5.44 -2.76 4.58
N ALA A 65 -5.50 -2.99 3.29
CA ALA A 65 -5.37 -4.31 2.71
C ALA A 65 -4.05 -4.42 1.93
N ALA A 66 -3.46 -5.60 1.93
CA ALA A 66 -2.25 -5.89 1.18
C ALA A 66 -2.22 -7.35 0.74
N VAL A 67 -1.44 -7.63 -0.30
CA VAL A 67 -1.11 -9.02 -0.67
C VAL A 67 -0.11 -9.55 0.33
N THR A 68 -0.48 -10.59 1.08
CA THR A 68 0.36 -11.20 2.14
C THR A 68 1.10 -12.44 1.67
N SER A 69 0.49 -13.21 0.76
CA SER A 69 1.14 -14.38 0.17
C SER A 69 0.78 -14.53 -1.30
N ILE A 70 1.67 -15.17 -2.05
CA ILE A 70 1.45 -15.53 -3.44
C ILE A 70 1.83 -16.99 -3.68
N ARG A 71 1.15 -17.59 -4.64
CA ARG A 71 1.49 -18.93 -5.14
C ARG A 71 1.45 -18.88 -6.67
N ILE A 72 2.58 -19.25 -7.28
CA ILE A 72 2.72 -19.29 -8.73
C ILE A 72 2.73 -20.76 -9.16
N ASP A 73 1.88 -21.12 -10.10
CA ASP A 73 1.81 -22.51 -10.58
C ASP A 73 3.13 -22.95 -11.24
N GLY A 74 3.62 -24.12 -10.84
CA GLY A 74 4.88 -24.68 -11.35
C GLY A 74 6.17 -24.06 -10.81
N VAL A 75 6.09 -23.13 -9.84
CA VAL A 75 7.25 -22.45 -9.25
C VAL A 75 7.35 -22.75 -7.75
N PRO A 76 8.33 -23.55 -7.31
CA PRO A 76 8.49 -23.92 -5.90
C PRO A 76 9.21 -22.88 -5.04
N HIS A 77 9.87 -21.86 -5.63
CA HIS A 77 10.59 -20.81 -4.89
C HIS A 77 10.86 -19.58 -5.76
N GLU A 78 11.15 -18.44 -5.12
CA GLU A 78 11.31 -17.11 -5.74
C GLU A 78 12.53 -16.95 -6.68
N PHE A 79 13.49 -17.86 -6.62
CA PHE A 79 14.73 -17.78 -7.42
C PHE A 79 14.63 -18.57 -8.74
N ARG A 80 13.48 -18.56 -9.38
CA ARG A 80 13.27 -19.21 -10.68
C ARG A 80 12.83 -18.25 -11.75
N THR A 81 13.03 -18.65 -13.00
CA THR A 81 12.42 -18.03 -14.18
C THR A 81 11.25 -18.89 -14.64
N ILE A 82 10.22 -18.25 -15.17
CA ILE A 82 9.03 -18.91 -15.72
C ILE A 82 9.20 -18.96 -17.24
N GLU A 83 9.01 -20.12 -17.83
CA GLU A 83 9.12 -20.26 -19.29
C GLU A 83 8.08 -19.41 -19.99
N GLY A 84 8.53 -18.55 -20.90
CA GLY A 84 7.66 -17.65 -21.64
C GLY A 84 7.28 -16.36 -20.92
N VAL A 85 7.88 -16.07 -19.78
CA VAL A 85 7.78 -14.81 -19.06
C VAL A 85 9.13 -14.11 -19.11
N LYS A 86 9.14 -12.82 -19.38
CA LYS A 86 10.36 -12.01 -19.52
C LYS A 86 11.01 -11.72 -18.17
N GLU A 87 10.19 -11.39 -17.19
CA GLU A 87 10.58 -11.05 -15.83
C GLU A 87 10.84 -12.33 -15.03
N ASP A 88 11.78 -12.27 -14.09
CA ASP A 88 11.98 -13.36 -13.13
C ASP A 88 10.92 -13.30 -12.00
N VAL A 89 10.83 -14.37 -11.21
CA VAL A 89 9.83 -14.48 -10.14
C VAL A 89 10.04 -13.39 -9.08
N ALA A 90 11.30 -13.04 -8.77
CA ALA A 90 11.59 -11.99 -7.79
C ALA A 90 11.10 -10.61 -8.27
N GLU A 91 11.25 -10.31 -9.56
CA GLU A 91 10.73 -9.07 -10.16
C GLU A 91 9.20 -9.05 -10.17
N ILE A 92 8.55 -10.17 -10.49
CA ILE A 92 7.09 -10.29 -10.42
C ILE A 92 6.60 -10.06 -8.97
N ILE A 93 7.27 -10.61 -7.97
CA ILE A 93 6.95 -10.37 -6.55
C ILE A 93 7.07 -8.89 -6.19
N LEU A 94 8.12 -8.22 -6.65
CA LEU A 94 8.32 -6.78 -6.39
C LEU A 94 7.23 -5.94 -7.07
N ASN A 95 6.78 -6.32 -8.26
CA ASN A 95 5.68 -5.65 -8.94
C ASN A 95 4.34 -5.89 -8.21
N ILE A 96 4.07 -7.12 -7.77
CA ILE A 96 2.86 -7.46 -7.00
C ILE A 96 2.80 -6.66 -5.69
N LYS A 97 3.92 -6.42 -5.02
CA LYS A 97 3.98 -5.57 -3.81
C LYS A 97 3.53 -4.12 -4.03
N GLN A 98 3.49 -3.66 -5.26
CA GLN A 98 3.03 -2.32 -5.61
C GLN A 98 1.52 -2.26 -5.86
N ILE A 99 0.82 -3.41 -5.88
CA ILE A 99 -0.64 -3.45 -5.99
C ILE A 99 -1.24 -2.76 -4.76
N VAL A 100 -2.23 -1.91 -4.99
CA VAL A 100 -2.99 -1.21 -3.96
C VAL A 100 -4.40 -1.80 -3.91
N PRO A 101 -4.62 -2.88 -3.13
CA PRO A 101 -5.95 -3.45 -2.96
C PRO A 101 -6.69 -2.74 -1.83
N SER A 102 -8.01 -2.74 -1.90
CA SER A 102 -8.90 -2.52 -0.76
C SER A 102 -9.75 -3.78 -0.55
N SER A 103 -10.05 -4.11 0.68
CA SER A 103 -10.92 -5.23 1.05
C SER A 103 -11.90 -4.80 2.13
N GLU A 104 -13.16 -5.11 1.94
CA GLU A 104 -14.20 -4.98 2.97
C GLU A 104 -14.27 -6.21 3.87
N ASN A 105 -13.67 -7.32 3.44
CA ASN A 105 -13.66 -8.57 4.19
C ASN A 105 -12.60 -8.54 5.30
N ASP A 106 -12.94 -9.04 6.47
CA ASP A 106 -12.01 -9.18 7.60
C ASP A 106 -11.18 -10.48 7.52
N GLU A 107 -11.63 -11.46 6.74
CA GLU A 107 -10.94 -12.73 6.52
C GLU A 107 -10.03 -12.65 5.28
N PRO A 108 -8.96 -13.48 5.24
CA PRO A 108 -8.11 -13.60 4.07
C PRO A 108 -8.91 -13.99 2.84
N VAL A 109 -8.66 -13.33 1.72
CA VAL A 109 -9.37 -13.54 0.47
C VAL A 109 -8.38 -13.86 -0.65
N VAL A 110 -8.67 -14.88 -1.44
CA VAL A 110 -7.82 -15.29 -2.56
C VAL A 110 -8.30 -14.68 -3.86
N MET A 111 -7.40 -14.05 -4.59
CA MET A 111 -7.58 -13.56 -5.96
C MET A 111 -6.79 -14.42 -6.93
N TYR A 112 -7.24 -14.48 -8.16
CA TYR A 112 -6.61 -15.27 -9.22
C TYR A 112 -6.20 -14.37 -10.38
N LEU A 113 -4.95 -14.51 -10.82
CA LEU A 113 -4.45 -14.01 -12.08
C LEU A 113 -4.22 -15.18 -13.02
N ARG A 114 -4.86 -15.17 -14.18
CA ARG A 114 -4.66 -16.19 -15.21
C ARG A 114 -4.57 -15.50 -16.57
N LYS A 115 -3.40 -15.56 -17.18
CA LYS A 115 -3.16 -15.01 -18.51
C LYS A 115 -2.27 -15.94 -19.33
N ALA A 116 -2.61 -16.09 -20.59
CA ALA A 116 -1.84 -16.87 -21.54
C ALA A 116 -1.74 -16.11 -22.87
N GLY A 117 -0.64 -16.35 -23.61
CA GLY A 117 -0.40 -15.73 -24.90
C GLY A 117 0.41 -14.41 -24.78
N PRO A 118 0.85 -13.86 -25.92
CA PRO A 118 1.75 -12.73 -25.94
C PRO A 118 1.06 -11.45 -25.44
N GLY A 119 1.74 -10.71 -24.59
CA GLY A 119 1.28 -9.41 -24.13
C GLY A 119 1.70 -9.08 -22.70
N GLU A 120 1.37 -7.87 -22.28
CA GLU A 120 1.62 -7.41 -20.93
C GLU A 120 0.56 -7.94 -20.00
N VAL A 121 0.98 -8.31 -18.79
CA VAL A 121 0.11 -8.69 -17.67
C VAL A 121 0.01 -7.49 -16.75
N LEU A 122 -1.21 -7.00 -16.55
CA LEU A 122 -1.50 -5.85 -15.71
C LEU A 122 -2.23 -6.28 -14.44
N ALA A 123 -2.22 -5.44 -13.42
CA ALA A 123 -2.99 -5.67 -12.20
C ALA A 123 -4.50 -5.77 -12.46
N GLY A 124 -5.00 -5.12 -13.52
CA GLY A 124 -6.38 -5.24 -13.98
C GLY A 124 -6.78 -6.61 -14.54
N ASP A 125 -5.80 -7.47 -14.89
CA ASP A 125 -6.05 -8.84 -15.32
C ASP A 125 -6.37 -9.79 -14.14
N ILE A 126 -6.14 -9.32 -12.91
CA ILE A 126 -6.50 -10.07 -11.69
C ILE A 126 -8.02 -10.07 -11.54
N THR A 127 -8.58 -11.21 -11.23
CA THR A 127 -10.02 -11.35 -10.94
C THR A 127 -10.23 -11.23 -9.42
N PRO A 128 -10.64 -10.04 -8.92
CA PRO A 128 -10.94 -9.87 -7.50
C PRO A 128 -12.31 -10.50 -7.19
N PRO A 129 -12.47 -11.14 -6.03
CA PRO A 129 -13.77 -11.57 -5.53
C PRO A 129 -14.59 -10.37 -5.01
N ALA A 130 -15.84 -10.62 -4.66
CA ALA A 130 -16.73 -9.60 -4.10
C ALA A 130 -16.12 -8.96 -2.84
N GLY A 131 -16.18 -7.63 -2.75
CA GLY A 131 -15.65 -6.85 -1.64
C GLY A 131 -14.14 -6.56 -1.70
N VAL A 132 -13.47 -6.90 -2.80
CA VAL A 132 -12.07 -6.53 -3.06
C VAL A 132 -11.98 -5.69 -4.33
N GLU A 133 -11.26 -4.58 -4.26
CA GLU A 133 -11.02 -3.67 -5.38
C GLU A 133 -9.53 -3.37 -5.53
N ILE A 134 -9.06 -3.28 -6.76
CA ILE A 134 -7.67 -2.88 -7.09
C ILE A 134 -7.70 -1.45 -7.61
N HIS A 135 -7.01 -0.54 -6.92
CA HIS A 135 -7.03 0.90 -7.23
C HIS A 135 -6.03 1.32 -8.31
N ASN A 136 -5.07 0.46 -8.65
CA ASN A 136 -4.06 0.71 -9.69
C ASN A 136 -4.04 -0.40 -10.76
N PRO A 137 -5.11 -0.56 -11.55
CA PRO A 137 -5.26 -1.65 -12.53
C PRO A 137 -4.22 -1.59 -13.65
N ASP A 138 -3.67 -0.42 -13.96
CA ASP A 138 -2.68 -0.22 -15.02
C ASP A 138 -1.24 -0.62 -14.61
N LEU A 139 -1.06 -1.10 -13.39
CA LEU A 139 0.25 -1.53 -12.90
C LEU A 139 0.74 -2.75 -13.69
N HIS A 140 1.92 -2.62 -14.29
CA HIS A 140 2.59 -3.71 -15.00
C HIS A 140 3.11 -4.76 -14.00
N LEU A 141 2.79 -6.03 -14.25
CA LEU A 141 3.22 -7.15 -13.43
C LEU A 141 4.26 -8.03 -14.12
N ALA A 142 4.02 -8.39 -15.38
CA ALA A 142 4.89 -9.25 -16.17
C ALA A 142 4.62 -9.09 -17.67
N THR A 143 5.52 -9.62 -18.52
CA THR A 143 5.37 -9.67 -19.97
C THR A 143 5.45 -11.11 -20.45
N LEU A 144 4.44 -11.56 -21.19
CA LEU A 144 4.38 -12.91 -21.75
C LEU A 144 4.75 -12.93 -23.22
N ASN A 145 5.43 -13.99 -23.65
CA ASN A 145 5.64 -14.31 -25.06
C ASN A 145 4.51 -15.19 -25.61
N GLU A 146 4.60 -15.62 -26.88
CA GLU A 146 3.59 -16.44 -27.55
C GLU A 146 3.28 -17.79 -26.84
N LYS A 147 4.22 -18.33 -26.08
CA LYS A 147 4.09 -19.59 -25.34
C LYS A 147 3.90 -19.38 -23.84
N GLY A 148 3.98 -18.11 -23.39
CA GLY A 148 3.91 -17.78 -21.98
C GLY A 148 2.52 -18.04 -21.39
N LYS A 149 2.51 -18.64 -20.22
CA LYS A 149 1.33 -18.83 -19.39
C LYS A 149 1.70 -18.47 -17.95
N LEU A 150 0.88 -17.64 -17.35
CA LEU A 150 1.08 -17.20 -15.97
C LEU A 150 -0.21 -17.40 -15.17
N GLU A 151 -0.11 -18.22 -14.14
CA GLU A 151 -1.18 -18.45 -13.18
C GLU A 151 -0.65 -18.14 -11.78
N ILE A 152 -1.27 -17.17 -11.11
CA ILE A 152 -0.89 -16.73 -9.77
C ILE A 152 -2.14 -16.70 -8.88
N GLU A 153 -2.03 -17.29 -7.71
CA GLU A 153 -2.94 -17.07 -6.60
C GLU A 153 -2.36 -16.00 -5.69
N LEU A 154 -3.17 -15.00 -5.32
CA LEU A 154 -2.76 -13.90 -4.45
C LEU A 154 -3.70 -13.88 -3.24
N THR A 155 -3.17 -13.98 -2.05
CA THR A 155 -3.95 -13.83 -0.82
C THR A 155 -3.87 -12.40 -0.36
N VAL A 156 -5.04 -11.78 -0.17
CA VAL A 156 -5.19 -10.42 0.34
C VAL A 156 -5.77 -10.46 1.73
N GLU A 157 -5.15 -9.73 2.65
CA GLU A 157 -5.59 -9.62 4.04
C GLU A 157 -5.68 -8.16 4.46
N ARG A 158 -6.58 -7.89 5.40
CA ARG A 158 -6.63 -6.61 6.11
C ARG A 158 -5.71 -6.65 7.33
N GLY A 159 -5.00 -5.56 7.54
CA GLY A 159 -4.11 -5.43 8.67
C GLY A 159 -3.92 -3.98 9.09
N ARG A 160 -3.09 -3.76 10.11
CA ARG A 160 -2.69 -2.44 10.61
C ARG A 160 -1.19 -2.42 10.83
N GLY A 161 -0.57 -1.31 10.43
CA GLY A 161 0.86 -1.13 10.59
C GLY A 161 1.66 -2.03 9.65
N TYR A 162 2.90 -2.32 10.03
CA TYR A 162 3.82 -3.18 9.29
C TYR A 162 3.99 -4.53 9.99
N VAL A 163 3.81 -5.60 9.24
CA VAL A 163 4.09 -6.97 9.67
C VAL A 163 5.19 -7.52 8.75
N SER A 164 6.27 -8.05 9.35
CA SER A 164 7.37 -8.62 8.57
C SER A 164 6.96 -9.95 7.93
N ALA A 165 7.58 -10.32 6.80
CA ALA A 165 7.35 -11.60 6.14
C ALA A 165 7.55 -12.79 7.08
N ALA A 166 8.54 -12.72 7.98
CA ALA A 166 8.80 -13.74 8.98
C ALA A 166 7.66 -13.95 10.00
N GLN A 167 6.87 -12.89 10.25
CA GLN A 167 5.70 -12.95 11.14
C GLN A 167 4.43 -13.39 10.40
N ASN A 168 4.36 -13.10 9.10
CA ASN A 168 3.26 -13.54 8.23
C ASN A 168 3.41 -14.97 7.74
N LYS A 169 4.59 -15.58 7.95
CA LYS A 169 4.86 -16.92 7.47
C LYS A 169 3.97 -17.93 8.20
N ASP A 170 2.95 -18.43 7.49
CA ASP A 170 2.20 -19.60 7.94
C ASP A 170 3.12 -20.82 7.85
N PRO A 171 3.32 -21.55 8.95
CA PRO A 171 4.17 -22.75 8.94
C PRO A 171 3.69 -23.85 7.96
N GLN A 172 2.49 -23.72 7.40
CA GLN A 172 1.92 -24.62 6.40
C GLN A 172 1.93 -24.04 4.98
N ALA A 173 2.32 -22.78 4.78
CA ALA A 173 2.45 -22.19 3.45
C ALA A 173 3.80 -22.59 2.83
N GLU A 174 3.77 -23.27 1.69
CA GLU A 174 4.98 -23.75 1.00
C GLU A 174 5.85 -22.62 0.43
N ILE A 175 5.29 -21.43 0.23
CA ILE A 175 6.03 -20.23 -0.24
C ILE A 175 5.45 -18.98 0.43
N SER A 176 6.26 -18.24 1.12
CA SER A 176 5.98 -16.89 1.63
C SER A 176 7.16 -15.97 1.40
#